data_26e6f5cae2c9b36d62647c464be2fc23
#
_entry.id   26e6f5cae2c9b36d62647c464be2fc23
#
_cell.length_a   1.000
_cell.length_b   1.000
_cell.length_c   1.000
_cell.angle_alpha   90.00
_cell.angle_beta   90.00
_cell.angle_gamma   90.00
#
_symmetry.space_group_name_H-M   'P 1'
#
loop_
_entity.id
_entity.type
_entity.pdbx_description
1 polymer ?
#
loop_
_entity_poly.entity_id
_entity_poly.type
_entity_poly.pdbx_seq_one_letter_code
_entity_poly.pdbx_strand_id
1 'polypeptide(L)'
;MEIKAPGRILMSMINAIYGTGGFAREVMPILKEQCPNDENIFIVHKKYMHTQNSINGYPLISYEDFVKISSKDKNVTIAISDTAIRSKVSDQIDNSHIKQKSIVSKTSLTMDNVSISDGVIICPFVTLTSNISIGKNFHANIYSYVAHDCIIGENVTFAPSVKCNGNVIIEDNVFIGTGAIIKQGKKDNPIVIGANSIISAGSFVTRNVSKSTTVFGNPARVLSKSTLK
;
A
#
# COMPACT_ATOMS: atom_id res chain seq x y z
N MET A 1 -25.83 23.32 -41.59
CA MET A 1 -24.84 23.99 -40.72
C MET A 1 -25.06 23.46 -39.32
N GLU A 2 -24.40 22.33 -39.01
CA GLU A 2 -24.55 21.68 -37.72
C GLU A 2 -23.70 22.40 -36.67
N ILE A 3 -24.33 22.96 -35.66
CA ILE A 3 -23.66 23.58 -34.53
C ILE A 3 -23.16 22.44 -33.62
N LYS A 4 -21.87 22.12 -33.69
CA LYS A 4 -21.21 21.24 -32.72
C LYS A 4 -21.35 21.86 -31.32
N ALA A 5 -22.01 21.15 -30.40
CA ALA A 5 -22.06 21.50 -28.99
C ALA A 5 -20.61 21.71 -28.48
N PRO A 6 -20.36 22.71 -27.62
CA PRO A 6 -19.03 22.91 -27.05
C PRO A 6 -18.66 21.69 -26.21
N GLY A 7 -17.54 21.08 -26.57
CA GLY A 7 -17.01 19.92 -25.83
C GLY A 7 -16.86 20.29 -24.35
N ARG A 8 -17.48 19.48 -23.50
CA ARG A 8 -17.30 19.55 -22.05
C ARG A 8 -15.78 19.44 -21.78
N ILE A 9 -15.15 20.53 -21.38
CA ILE A 9 -13.77 20.48 -20.86
C ILE A 9 -13.87 19.62 -19.60
N LEU A 10 -13.52 18.35 -19.73
CA LEU A 10 -13.30 17.47 -18.56
C LEU A 10 -12.13 18.11 -17.81
N MET A 11 -12.41 18.78 -16.69
CA MET A 11 -11.36 19.19 -15.77
C MET A 11 -10.60 17.91 -15.40
N SER A 12 -9.30 17.86 -15.70
CA SER A 12 -8.44 16.71 -15.36
C SER A 12 -8.37 16.59 -13.84
N MET A 13 -8.58 15.38 -13.33
CA MET A 13 -8.38 15.10 -11.91
C MET A 13 -6.91 15.25 -11.54
N ILE A 14 -6.63 15.64 -10.31
CA ILE A 14 -5.27 15.66 -9.78
C ILE A 14 -5.11 14.42 -8.89
N ASN A 15 -4.22 13.52 -9.27
CA ASN A 15 -3.88 12.36 -8.49
C ASN A 15 -2.48 12.53 -7.91
N ALA A 16 -2.37 12.53 -6.59
CA ALA A 16 -1.12 12.73 -5.90
C ALA A 16 -0.63 11.44 -5.24
N ILE A 17 0.67 11.14 -5.38
CA ILE A 17 1.35 10.16 -4.58
C ILE A 17 2.01 10.87 -3.39
N TYR A 18 1.57 10.56 -2.18
CA TYR A 18 2.23 11.04 -0.97
C TYR A 18 3.45 10.19 -0.66
N GLY A 19 4.62 10.76 -0.87
CA GLY A 19 5.92 10.14 -0.68
C GLY A 19 6.84 10.37 -1.88
N THR A 20 8.15 10.34 -1.64
CA THR A 20 9.19 10.61 -2.66
C THR A 20 10.27 9.53 -2.71
N GLY A 21 10.15 8.50 -1.86
CA GLY A 21 11.09 7.40 -1.76
C GLY A 21 11.04 6.42 -2.96
N GLY A 22 11.83 5.36 -2.91
CA GLY A 22 11.91 4.33 -3.96
C GLY A 22 10.55 3.79 -4.32
N PHE A 23 9.79 3.34 -3.33
CA PHE A 23 8.46 2.77 -3.54
C PHE A 23 7.48 3.75 -4.21
N ALA A 24 7.47 5.02 -3.81
CA ALA A 24 6.63 6.02 -4.46
C ALA A 24 6.97 6.20 -5.94
N ARG A 25 8.26 6.14 -6.29
CA ARG A 25 8.73 6.20 -7.69
C ARG A 25 8.36 4.97 -8.49
N GLU A 26 8.28 3.79 -7.87
CA GLU A 26 7.80 2.55 -8.50
C GLU A 26 6.29 2.58 -8.74
N VAL A 27 5.52 3.23 -7.86
CA VAL A 27 4.06 3.31 -7.95
C VAL A 27 3.59 4.35 -8.98
N MET A 28 4.33 5.44 -9.20
CA MET A 28 3.93 6.51 -10.12
C MET A 28 3.65 6.03 -11.56
N PRO A 29 4.46 5.16 -12.19
CA PRO A 29 4.14 4.61 -13.51
C PRO A 29 2.82 3.82 -13.54
N ILE A 30 2.49 3.12 -12.45
CA ILE A 30 1.23 2.35 -12.34
C ILE A 30 0.04 3.32 -12.26
N LEU A 31 0.17 4.38 -11.47
CA LEU A 31 -0.83 5.45 -11.41
C LEU A 31 -1.02 6.11 -12.78
N LYS A 32 0.07 6.42 -13.49
CA LYS A 32 0.01 7.03 -14.83
C LYS A 32 -0.66 6.11 -15.85
N GLU A 33 -0.44 4.80 -15.76
CA GLU A 33 -1.13 3.83 -16.60
C GLU A 33 -2.63 3.76 -16.27
N GLN A 34 -2.99 3.82 -14.99
CA GLN A 34 -4.39 3.81 -14.52
C GLN A 34 -5.14 5.11 -14.86
N CYS A 35 -4.43 6.24 -14.84
CA CYS A 35 -4.98 7.58 -15.03
C CYS A 35 -4.17 8.38 -16.08
N PRO A 36 -4.17 7.96 -17.36
CA PRO A 36 -3.28 8.52 -18.39
C PRO A 36 -3.58 9.97 -18.75
N ASN A 37 -4.83 10.42 -18.58
CA ASN A 37 -5.30 11.74 -18.96
C ASN A 37 -5.35 12.72 -17.78
N ASP A 38 -5.06 12.26 -16.58
CA ASP A 38 -5.07 13.06 -15.38
C ASP A 38 -3.69 13.68 -15.10
N GLU A 39 -3.67 14.73 -14.28
CA GLU A 39 -2.45 15.27 -13.71
C GLU A 39 -1.99 14.35 -12.58
N ASN A 40 -0.78 13.77 -12.72
CA ASN A 40 -0.19 12.88 -11.73
C ASN A 40 1.04 13.55 -11.14
N ILE A 41 1.06 13.75 -9.82
CA ILE A 41 2.10 14.50 -9.10
C ILE A 41 2.60 13.74 -7.88
N PHE A 42 3.76 14.14 -7.38
CA PHE A 42 4.23 13.77 -6.06
C PHE A 42 3.90 14.85 -5.05
N ILE A 43 3.58 14.44 -3.83
CA ILE A 43 3.44 15.36 -2.69
C ILE A 43 4.24 14.85 -1.50
N VAL A 44 4.72 15.79 -0.69
CA VAL A 44 5.44 15.50 0.54
C VAL A 44 5.18 16.62 1.55
N HIS A 45 5.26 16.33 2.84
CA HIS A 45 5.15 17.38 3.87
C HIS A 45 6.21 18.46 3.64
N LYS A 46 5.85 19.73 3.78
CA LYS A 46 6.70 20.89 3.48
C LYS A 46 8.11 20.81 4.10
N LYS A 47 8.24 20.26 5.31
CA LYS A 47 9.55 20.09 5.98
C LYS A 47 10.52 19.17 5.24
N TYR A 48 10.03 18.32 4.33
CA TYR A 48 10.84 17.40 3.51
C TYR A 48 10.97 17.87 2.05
N MET A 49 10.45 19.05 1.73
CA MET A 49 10.69 19.66 0.42
C MET A 49 12.17 20.02 0.30
N HIS A 50 12.78 19.58 -0.78
CA HIS A 50 14.09 19.98 -1.21
C HIS A 50 13.99 21.04 -2.34
N THR A 51 15.12 21.46 -2.88
CA THR A 51 15.18 22.41 -3.99
C THR A 51 14.58 21.88 -5.29
N GLN A 52 14.38 20.57 -5.40
CA GLN A 52 13.77 19.94 -6.57
C GLN A 52 12.26 20.14 -6.55
N ASN A 53 11.72 20.51 -7.71
CA ASN A 53 10.29 20.67 -7.96
C ASN A 53 9.70 19.55 -8.83
N SER A 54 10.49 18.53 -9.14
CA SER A 54 10.05 17.35 -9.91
C SER A 54 10.85 16.10 -9.55
N ILE A 55 10.24 14.92 -9.75
CA ILE A 55 10.86 13.59 -9.59
C ILE A 55 10.51 12.78 -10.84
N ASN A 56 11.50 12.25 -11.55
CA ASN A 56 11.33 11.46 -12.78
C ASN A 56 10.40 12.16 -13.82
N GLY A 57 10.46 13.49 -13.89
CA GLY A 57 9.62 14.28 -14.80
C GLY A 57 8.20 14.59 -14.29
N TYR A 58 7.79 14.08 -13.13
CA TYR A 58 6.51 14.41 -12.52
C TYR A 58 6.66 15.57 -11.53
N PRO A 59 5.71 16.54 -11.49
CA PRO A 59 5.74 17.63 -10.54
C PRO A 59 5.81 17.15 -9.08
N LEU A 60 6.53 17.89 -8.24
CA LEU A 60 6.58 17.71 -6.80
C LEU A 60 6.17 19.01 -6.11
N ILE A 61 5.15 18.95 -5.26
CA ILE A 61 4.71 20.09 -4.43
C ILE A 61 4.58 19.69 -2.97
N SER A 62 4.46 20.68 -2.08
CA SER A 62 4.18 20.37 -0.69
C SER A 62 2.72 19.92 -0.50
N TYR A 63 2.48 19.04 0.49
CA TYR A 63 1.12 18.65 0.88
C TYR A 63 0.27 19.87 1.25
N GLU A 64 0.87 20.83 1.96
CA GLU A 64 0.23 22.07 2.38
C GLU A 64 -0.22 22.94 1.20
N ASP A 65 0.53 22.95 0.10
CA ASP A 65 0.13 23.66 -1.12
C ASP A 65 -0.89 22.84 -1.92
N PHE A 66 -0.74 21.51 -1.96
CA PHE A 66 -1.72 20.63 -2.57
C PHE A 66 -3.12 20.79 -1.96
N VAL A 67 -3.22 20.90 -0.64
CA VAL A 67 -4.52 21.11 0.03
C VAL A 67 -5.18 22.42 -0.40
N LYS A 68 -4.41 23.48 -0.66
CA LYS A 68 -4.92 24.80 -1.10
C LYS A 68 -5.45 24.83 -2.52
N ILE A 69 -5.10 23.86 -3.36
CA ILE A 69 -5.63 23.80 -4.73
C ILE A 69 -7.15 23.70 -4.66
N SER A 70 -7.84 24.62 -5.31
CA SER A 70 -9.31 24.74 -5.25
C SER A 70 -10.08 23.68 -6.04
N SER A 71 -9.41 22.78 -6.73
CA SER A 71 -10.06 21.66 -7.42
C SER A 71 -10.77 20.74 -6.45
N LYS A 72 -12.04 20.41 -6.75
CA LYS A 72 -12.81 19.40 -5.99
C LYS A 72 -12.40 17.96 -6.33
N ASP A 73 -11.70 17.77 -7.43
CA ASP A 73 -11.35 16.46 -7.97
C ASP A 73 -9.88 16.14 -7.67
N LYS A 74 -9.57 16.01 -6.39
CA LYS A 74 -8.24 15.63 -5.89
C LYS A 74 -8.28 14.27 -5.21
N ASN A 75 -7.30 13.43 -5.56
CA ASN A 75 -7.10 12.15 -4.90
C ASN A 75 -5.67 12.05 -4.36
N VAL A 76 -5.48 11.27 -3.31
CA VAL A 76 -4.18 10.96 -2.74
C VAL A 76 -4.02 9.45 -2.59
N THR A 77 -2.86 8.93 -2.94
CA THR A 77 -2.42 7.58 -2.58
C THR A 77 -1.15 7.70 -1.76
N ILE A 78 -1.09 7.05 -0.60
CA ILE A 78 0.06 7.14 0.30
C ILE A 78 1.05 6.03 -0.05
N ALA A 79 2.20 6.37 -0.64
CA ALA A 79 3.24 5.40 -1.00
C ALA A 79 4.44 5.49 -0.05
N ILE A 80 4.17 5.27 1.24
CA ILE A 80 5.16 5.24 2.33
C ILE A 80 5.16 3.84 2.91
N SER A 81 6.31 3.15 2.87
CA SER A 81 6.44 1.76 3.34
C SER A 81 6.39 1.65 4.88
N ASP A 82 6.84 2.67 5.60
CA ASP A 82 6.74 2.72 7.06
C ASP A 82 5.27 2.80 7.48
N THR A 83 4.81 1.76 8.17
CA THR A 83 3.41 1.57 8.53
C THR A 83 2.92 2.61 9.53
N ALA A 84 3.77 3.01 10.49
CA ALA A 84 3.43 3.99 11.52
C ALA A 84 3.34 5.42 10.94
N ILE A 85 4.25 5.76 10.02
CA ILE A 85 4.20 7.06 9.31
C ILE A 85 2.98 7.08 8.38
N ARG A 86 2.71 5.97 7.66
CA ARG A 86 1.56 5.86 6.75
C ARG A 86 0.24 6.02 7.49
N SER A 87 0.07 5.40 8.64
CA SER A 87 -1.13 5.55 9.48
C SER A 87 -1.37 7.02 9.84
N LYS A 88 -0.37 7.73 10.34
CA LYS A 88 -0.48 9.17 10.68
C LYS A 88 -0.83 10.04 9.48
N VAL A 89 -0.25 9.75 8.32
CA VAL A 89 -0.57 10.48 7.07
C VAL A 89 -1.99 10.16 6.62
N SER A 90 -2.45 8.92 6.77
CA SER A 90 -3.83 8.51 6.48
C SER A 90 -4.82 9.31 7.31
N ASP A 91 -4.62 9.41 8.62
CA ASP A 91 -5.47 10.20 9.52
C ASP A 91 -5.50 11.68 9.11
N GLN A 92 -4.35 12.23 8.71
CA GLN A 92 -4.26 13.60 8.24
C GLN A 92 -5.06 13.84 6.95
N ILE A 93 -5.01 12.91 6.01
CA ILE A 93 -5.74 12.99 4.73
C ILE A 93 -7.24 12.84 4.97
N ASP A 94 -7.67 11.90 5.80
CA ASP A 94 -9.08 11.70 6.14
C ASP A 94 -9.72 12.95 6.75
N ASN A 95 -8.99 13.63 7.63
CA ASN A 95 -9.42 14.90 8.21
C ASN A 95 -9.49 16.06 7.20
N SER A 96 -8.81 15.94 6.06
CA SER A 96 -8.83 16.96 4.99
C SER A 96 -9.95 16.80 3.97
N HIS A 97 -10.76 15.75 4.08
CA HIS A 97 -11.80 15.36 3.12
C HIS A 97 -11.30 15.10 1.70
N ILE A 98 -10.00 14.85 1.53
CA ILE A 98 -9.41 14.42 0.26
C ILE A 98 -9.59 12.90 0.14
N LYS A 99 -10.06 12.46 -1.02
CA LYS A 99 -10.30 11.03 -1.25
C LYS A 99 -8.98 10.26 -1.34
N GLN A 100 -8.87 9.16 -0.59
CA GLN A 100 -7.80 8.20 -0.77
C GLN A 100 -8.11 7.29 -1.97
N LYS A 101 -7.20 7.23 -2.93
CA LYS A 101 -7.34 6.48 -4.18
C LYS A 101 -6.50 5.20 -4.11
N SER A 102 -7.08 4.10 -4.53
CA SER A 102 -6.36 2.85 -4.72
C SER A 102 -5.64 2.82 -6.08
N ILE A 103 -4.44 2.26 -6.08
CA ILE A 103 -3.64 2.02 -7.29
C ILE A 103 -3.49 0.51 -7.46
N VAL A 104 -4.03 -0.01 -8.57
CA VAL A 104 -4.03 -1.44 -8.87
C VAL A 104 -3.44 -1.65 -10.25
N SER A 105 -2.35 -2.41 -10.32
CA SER A 105 -1.71 -2.75 -11.59
C SER A 105 -2.61 -3.63 -12.46
N LYS A 106 -2.64 -3.38 -13.75
CA LYS A 106 -3.36 -4.21 -14.73
C LYS A 106 -2.81 -5.65 -14.84
N THR A 107 -1.58 -5.87 -14.41
CA THR A 107 -0.95 -7.20 -14.41
C THR A 107 -1.10 -7.93 -13.07
N SER A 108 -1.79 -7.35 -12.11
CA SER A 108 -2.22 -8.07 -10.90
C SER A 108 -3.45 -8.92 -11.19
N LEU A 109 -3.65 -9.97 -10.42
CA LEU A 109 -4.79 -10.86 -10.52
C LEU A 109 -5.59 -10.85 -9.21
N THR A 110 -6.87 -10.53 -9.31
CA THR A 110 -7.83 -10.67 -8.20
C THR A 110 -8.88 -11.66 -8.61
N MET A 111 -9.05 -12.72 -7.82
CA MET A 111 -10.02 -13.79 -8.07
C MET A 111 -11.36 -13.52 -7.34
N ASP A 112 -12.06 -14.56 -6.95
CA ASP A 112 -13.42 -14.48 -6.45
C ASP A 112 -13.53 -14.05 -4.99
N ASN A 113 -14.55 -13.27 -4.67
CA ASN A 113 -14.93 -12.88 -3.31
C ASN A 113 -13.80 -12.19 -2.54
N VAL A 114 -13.16 -11.21 -3.18
CA VAL A 114 -12.13 -10.35 -2.57
C VAL A 114 -12.71 -8.97 -2.29
N SER A 115 -12.71 -8.58 -1.03
CA SER A 115 -13.11 -7.25 -0.55
C SER A 115 -11.87 -6.40 -0.29
N ILE A 116 -11.79 -5.22 -0.89
CA ILE A 116 -10.64 -4.32 -0.82
C ILE A 116 -11.10 -2.92 -0.41
N SER A 117 -10.51 -2.39 0.66
CA SER A 117 -10.75 -1.02 1.13
C SER A 117 -9.99 0.03 0.30
N ASP A 118 -10.20 1.31 0.61
CA ASP A 118 -9.57 2.43 -0.10
C ASP A 118 -8.06 2.58 0.19
N GLY A 119 -7.37 3.29 -0.69
CA GLY A 119 -5.97 3.67 -0.53
C GLY A 119 -4.94 2.54 -0.72
N VAL A 120 -5.36 1.36 -1.18
CA VAL A 120 -4.45 0.23 -1.38
C VAL A 120 -3.53 0.44 -2.59
N ILE A 121 -2.35 -0.18 -2.53
CA ILE A 121 -1.41 -0.27 -3.66
C ILE A 121 -1.18 -1.74 -3.97
N ILE A 122 -1.63 -2.19 -5.14
CA ILE A 122 -1.44 -3.55 -5.65
C ILE A 122 -0.50 -3.46 -6.85
N CYS A 123 0.75 -3.84 -6.65
CA CYS A 123 1.81 -3.77 -7.66
C CYS A 123 1.69 -4.87 -8.74
N PRO A 124 2.49 -4.79 -9.82
CA PRO A 124 2.54 -5.83 -10.85
C PRO A 124 2.76 -7.24 -10.29
N PHE A 125 2.06 -8.21 -10.89
CA PHE A 125 2.17 -9.64 -10.59
C PHE A 125 1.78 -10.04 -9.17
N VAL A 126 1.05 -9.17 -8.46
CA VAL A 126 0.40 -9.55 -7.20
C VAL A 126 -0.81 -10.40 -7.50
N THR A 127 -1.01 -11.45 -6.71
CA THR A 127 -2.19 -12.32 -6.81
C THR A 127 -2.97 -12.32 -5.50
N LEU A 128 -4.23 -11.96 -5.57
CA LEU A 128 -5.21 -12.09 -4.50
C LEU A 128 -6.18 -13.21 -4.89
N THR A 129 -6.18 -14.32 -4.14
CA THR A 129 -7.01 -15.47 -4.54
C THR A 129 -8.46 -15.33 -4.09
N SER A 130 -9.01 -16.17 -3.25
CA SER A 130 -10.45 -16.17 -2.96
C SER A 130 -10.76 -15.97 -1.48
N ASN A 131 -11.92 -15.36 -1.18
CA ASN A 131 -12.43 -15.15 0.18
C ASN A 131 -11.44 -14.33 1.04
N ILE A 132 -11.03 -13.18 0.55
CA ILE A 132 -10.05 -12.31 1.20
C ILE A 132 -10.70 -10.98 1.57
N SER A 133 -10.41 -10.49 2.78
CA SER A 133 -10.73 -9.14 3.20
C SER A 133 -9.45 -8.32 3.40
N ILE A 134 -9.37 -7.15 2.77
CA ILE A 134 -8.19 -6.27 2.80
C ILE A 134 -8.57 -4.90 3.34
N GLY A 135 -7.90 -4.50 4.41
CA GLY A 135 -8.05 -3.21 5.06
C GLY A 135 -7.42 -2.06 4.28
N LYS A 136 -7.69 -0.86 4.79
CA LYS A 136 -7.27 0.41 4.20
C LYS A 136 -5.74 0.53 4.09
N ASN A 137 -5.27 1.17 3.02
CA ASN A 137 -3.83 1.44 2.80
C ASN A 137 -2.94 0.18 2.81
N PHE A 138 -3.45 -0.96 2.43
CA PHE A 138 -2.61 -2.15 2.22
C PHE A 138 -1.66 -1.94 1.05
N HIS A 139 -0.40 -2.30 1.21
CA HIS A 139 0.59 -2.31 0.15
C HIS A 139 1.03 -3.73 -0.15
N ALA A 140 0.78 -4.20 -1.36
CA ALA A 140 1.35 -5.44 -1.89
C ALA A 140 2.35 -5.11 -2.99
N ASN A 141 3.65 -5.29 -2.69
CA ASN A 141 4.70 -5.07 -3.67
C ASN A 141 4.82 -6.26 -4.64
N ILE A 142 5.58 -6.07 -5.72
CA ILE A 142 5.70 -7.00 -6.86
C ILE A 142 5.88 -8.46 -6.43
N TYR A 143 5.24 -9.38 -7.19
CA TYR A 143 5.33 -10.84 -7.00
C TYR A 143 4.84 -11.36 -5.64
N SER A 144 4.11 -10.57 -4.87
CA SER A 144 3.50 -11.02 -3.62
C SER A 144 2.16 -11.71 -3.88
N TYR A 145 1.72 -12.55 -2.96
CA TYR A 145 0.36 -13.08 -3.01
C TYR A 145 -0.30 -13.18 -1.64
N VAL A 146 -1.62 -13.13 -1.66
CA VAL A 146 -2.51 -13.49 -0.55
C VAL A 146 -3.36 -14.67 -1.01
N ALA A 147 -3.21 -15.82 -0.33
CA ALA A 147 -3.99 -17.01 -0.61
C ALA A 147 -5.36 -16.94 0.10
N HIS A 148 -6.17 -17.98 -0.09
CA HIS A 148 -7.56 -18.05 0.30
C HIS A 148 -7.83 -17.86 1.80
N ASP A 149 -9.01 -17.35 2.14
CA ASP A 149 -9.53 -17.24 3.50
C ASP A 149 -8.62 -16.42 4.43
N CYS A 150 -8.06 -15.31 3.91
CA CYS A 150 -7.20 -14.41 4.67
C CYS A 150 -7.90 -13.11 5.03
N ILE A 151 -7.54 -12.56 6.19
CA ILE A 151 -7.95 -11.23 6.65
C ILE A 151 -6.69 -10.39 6.82
N ILE A 152 -6.62 -9.28 6.10
CA ILE A 152 -5.50 -8.32 6.14
C ILE A 152 -6.00 -7.02 6.73
N GLY A 153 -5.39 -6.57 7.81
CA GLY A 153 -5.72 -5.34 8.49
C GLY A 153 -5.29 -4.08 7.74
N GLU A 154 -5.45 -2.94 8.39
CA GLU A 154 -5.11 -1.63 7.84
C GLU A 154 -3.60 -1.37 7.88
N ASN A 155 -3.12 -0.57 6.92
CA ASN A 155 -1.72 -0.16 6.84
C ASN A 155 -0.70 -1.32 6.82
N VAL A 156 -1.10 -2.51 6.41
CA VAL A 156 -0.17 -3.64 6.27
C VAL A 156 0.71 -3.45 5.03
N THR A 157 1.99 -3.80 5.15
CA THR A 157 2.94 -3.76 4.04
C THR A 157 3.48 -5.14 3.74
N PHE A 158 3.31 -5.59 2.49
CA PHE A 158 4.06 -6.69 1.90
C PHE A 158 5.18 -6.12 1.04
N ALA A 159 6.42 -6.33 1.44
CA ALA A 159 7.59 -6.08 0.59
C ALA A 159 7.62 -7.09 -0.59
N PRO A 160 8.51 -6.95 -1.59
CA PRO A 160 8.51 -7.83 -2.75
C PRO A 160 8.53 -9.33 -2.41
N SER A 161 7.78 -10.12 -3.18
CA SER A 161 7.77 -11.59 -3.11
C SER A 161 7.30 -12.19 -1.77
N VAL A 162 6.48 -11.48 -1.01
CA VAL A 162 5.85 -12.05 0.20
C VAL A 162 4.83 -13.12 -0.18
N LYS A 163 4.87 -14.25 0.52
CA LYS A 163 4.00 -15.42 0.31
C LYS A 163 3.11 -15.63 1.53
N CYS A 164 1.88 -15.10 1.48
CA CYS A 164 0.87 -15.31 2.51
C CYS A 164 -0.04 -16.47 2.10
N ASN A 165 0.15 -17.63 2.73
CA ASN A 165 -0.69 -18.80 2.45
C ASN A 165 -2.07 -18.68 3.12
N GLY A 166 -2.96 -19.65 2.86
CA GLY A 166 -4.37 -19.57 3.28
C GLY A 166 -4.60 -19.61 4.79
N ASN A 167 -5.76 -19.12 5.21
CA ASN A 167 -6.21 -19.07 6.62
C ASN A 167 -5.21 -18.31 7.51
N VAL A 168 -4.86 -17.09 7.12
CA VAL A 168 -3.97 -16.18 7.88
C VAL A 168 -4.73 -14.89 8.20
N ILE A 169 -4.57 -14.43 9.43
CA ILE A 169 -5.06 -13.13 9.90
C ILE A 169 -3.83 -12.26 10.16
N ILE A 170 -3.72 -11.15 9.45
CA ILE A 170 -2.67 -10.14 9.67
C ILE A 170 -3.35 -8.90 10.22
N GLU A 171 -3.02 -8.54 11.44
CA GLU A 171 -3.56 -7.36 12.10
C GLU A 171 -2.92 -6.06 11.56
N ASP A 172 -3.37 -4.91 12.07
CA ASP A 172 -2.99 -3.60 11.57
C ASP A 172 -1.49 -3.28 11.73
N ASN A 173 -0.99 -2.45 10.82
CA ASN A 173 0.36 -1.90 10.84
C ASN A 173 1.47 -2.96 10.82
N VAL A 174 1.21 -4.15 10.31
CA VAL A 174 2.24 -5.19 10.18
C VAL A 174 3.10 -4.91 8.96
N PHE A 175 4.43 -5.04 9.13
CA PHE A 175 5.40 -5.02 8.03
C PHE A 175 5.94 -6.42 7.77
N ILE A 176 5.86 -6.88 6.52
CA ILE A 176 6.37 -8.18 6.09
C ILE A 176 7.47 -7.96 5.06
N GLY A 177 8.68 -8.36 5.42
CA GLY A 177 9.90 -8.17 4.63
C GLY A 177 9.96 -9.06 3.39
N THR A 178 10.79 -8.65 2.44
CA THR A 178 10.98 -9.30 1.14
C THR A 178 11.19 -10.81 1.26
N GLY A 179 10.44 -11.56 0.46
CA GLY A 179 10.58 -13.03 0.36
C GLY A 179 10.13 -13.80 1.61
N ALA A 180 9.52 -13.15 2.59
CA ALA A 180 8.98 -13.85 3.76
C ALA A 180 7.81 -14.75 3.37
N ILE A 181 7.70 -15.88 4.04
CA ILE A 181 6.65 -16.89 3.83
C ILE A 181 5.88 -17.06 5.12
N ILE A 182 4.56 -16.94 5.05
CA ILE A 182 3.67 -17.27 6.16
C ILE A 182 3.03 -18.60 5.84
N LYS A 183 3.24 -19.60 6.73
CA LYS A 183 2.67 -20.94 6.60
C LYS A 183 1.15 -20.86 6.57
N GLN A 184 0.51 -21.76 5.86
CA GLN A 184 -0.94 -21.92 5.88
C GLN A 184 -1.44 -22.27 7.29
N GLY A 185 -2.45 -21.54 7.73
CA GLY A 185 -3.22 -21.87 8.93
C GLY A 185 -4.29 -22.91 8.64
N LYS A 186 -5.24 -23.04 9.58
CA LYS A 186 -6.42 -23.89 9.42
C LYS A 186 -7.66 -23.02 9.65
N LYS A 187 -8.79 -23.40 9.08
CA LYS A 187 -10.06 -22.67 9.25
C LYS A 187 -10.39 -22.38 10.71
N ASP A 188 -10.23 -23.37 11.57
CA ASP A 188 -10.54 -23.27 13.01
C ASP A 188 -9.33 -22.87 13.87
N ASN A 189 -8.17 -22.68 13.25
CA ASN A 189 -6.93 -22.26 13.91
C ASN A 189 -6.03 -21.51 12.91
N PRO A 190 -6.40 -20.28 12.53
CA PRO A 190 -5.61 -19.47 11.60
C PRO A 190 -4.27 -19.10 12.21
N ILE A 191 -3.28 -18.79 11.35
CA ILE A 191 -2.07 -18.13 11.83
C ILE A 191 -2.37 -16.65 11.99
N VAL A 192 -2.10 -16.11 13.17
CA VAL A 192 -2.32 -14.70 13.51
C VAL A 192 -0.96 -13.98 13.58
N ILE A 193 -0.84 -12.91 12.81
CA ILE A 193 0.29 -11.97 12.86
C ILE A 193 -0.19 -10.71 13.57
N GLY A 194 0.24 -10.53 14.82
CA GLY A 194 -0.27 -9.47 15.69
C GLY A 194 0.16 -8.08 15.25
N ALA A 195 -0.68 -7.09 15.55
CA ALA A 195 -0.52 -5.70 15.14
C ALA A 195 0.85 -5.10 15.48
N ASN A 196 1.33 -4.19 14.62
CA ASN A 196 2.62 -3.52 14.76
C ASN A 196 3.83 -4.48 14.80
N SER A 197 3.68 -5.73 14.37
CA SER A 197 4.80 -6.67 14.29
C SER A 197 5.57 -6.52 12.98
N ILE A 198 6.81 -7.00 13.00
CA ILE A 198 7.71 -7.00 11.85
C ILE A 198 8.15 -8.43 11.56
N ILE A 199 7.89 -8.89 10.36
CA ILE A 199 8.44 -10.13 9.82
C ILE A 199 9.64 -9.75 8.97
N SER A 200 10.84 -10.13 9.38
CA SER A 200 12.07 -9.80 8.65
C SER A 200 12.13 -10.54 7.30
N ALA A 201 12.89 -9.96 6.37
CA ALA A 201 13.07 -10.53 5.03
C ALA A 201 13.54 -12.01 5.08
N GLY A 202 13.03 -12.84 4.17
CA GLY A 202 13.37 -14.26 4.06
C GLY A 202 12.87 -15.16 5.21
N SER A 203 12.08 -14.64 6.12
CA SER A 203 11.58 -15.41 7.26
C SER A 203 10.52 -16.42 6.85
N PHE A 204 10.51 -17.59 7.51
CA PHE A 204 9.43 -18.57 7.42
C PHE A 204 8.63 -18.63 8.72
N VAL A 205 7.48 -17.99 8.73
CA VAL A 205 6.57 -17.94 9.89
C VAL A 205 5.73 -19.20 9.94
N THR A 206 5.88 -19.98 11.03
CA THR A 206 5.20 -21.28 11.21
C THR A 206 4.16 -21.29 12.33
N ARG A 207 4.03 -20.20 13.09
CA ARG A 207 3.12 -20.03 14.24
C ARG A 207 2.72 -18.56 14.39
N ASN A 208 1.79 -18.30 15.27
CA ASN A 208 1.37 -16.93 15.61
C ASN A 208 2.55 -16.07 16.04
N VAL A 209 2.48 -14.79 15.67
CA VAL A 209 3.43 -13.74 16.07
C VAL A 209 2.69 -12.76 16.97
N SER A 210 3.23 -12.48 18.14
CA SER A 210 2.63 -11.53 19.08
C SER A 210 2.73 -10.11 18.55
N LYS A 211 1.78 -9.26 18.94
CA LYS A 211 1.80 -7.84 18.61
C LYS A 211 3.11 -7.17 19.00
N SER A 212 3.52 -6.16 18.23
CA SER A 212 4.72 -5.36 18.46
C SER A 212 6.01 -6.19 18.59
N THR A 213 6.08 -7.32 17.88
CA THR A 213 7.20 -8.26 17.93
C THR A 213 7.91 -8.30 16.57
N THR A 214 9.23 -8.29 16.59
CA THR A 214 10.04 -8.58 15.39
C THR A 214 10.46 -10.06 15.41
N VAL A 215 10.22 -10.75 14.28
CA VAL A 215 10.67 -12.14 14.09
C VAL A 215 11.54 -12.26 12.84
N PHE A 216 12.51 -13.21 12.88
CA PHE A 216 13.37 -13.49 11.73
C PHE A 216 13.75 -14.98 11.68
N GLY A 217 14.23 -15.41 10.51
CA GLY A 217 14.82 -16.72 10.29
C GLY A 217 13.87 -17.79 9.76
N ASN A 218 14.41 -19.00 9.55
CA ASN A 218 13.69 -20.17 9.06
C ASN A 218 13.98 -21.38 9.97
N PRO A 219 13.05 -21.79 10.83
CA PRO A 219 11.75 -21.15 11.12
C PRO A 219 11.92 -19.83 11.89
N ALA A 220 10.99 -18.89 11.69
CA ALA A 220 11.02 -17.57 12.31
C ALA A 220 10.95 -17.66 13.85
N ARG A 221 11.80 -16.86 14.51
CA ARG A 221 11.90 -16.73 15.97
C ARG A 221 11.90 -15.25 16.34
N VAL A 222 11.47 -14.95 17.55
CA VAL A 222 11.51 -13.57 18.08
C VAL A 222 12.95 -13.06 18.09
N LEU A 223 13.15 -11.89 17.51
CA LEU A 223 14.42 -11.18 17.56
C LEU A 223 14.59 -10.56 18.95
N SER A 224 15.52 -11.08 19.72
CA SER A 224 15.90 -10.57 21.04
C SER A 224 17.37 -10.13 21.03
N LYS A 225 17.77 -9.30 22.00
CA LYS A 225 19.19 -8.91 22.16
C LYS A 225 20.12 -10.13 22.28
N SER A 226 19.63 -11.25 22.79
CA SER A 226 20.40 -12.51 22.93
C SER A 226 20.54 -13.27 21.59
N THR A 227 19.71 -13.03 20.60
CA THR A 227 19.78 -13.68 19.28
C THR A 227 20.69 -12.95 18.29
N LEU A 228 21.24 -11.79 18.67
CA LEU A 228 22.14 -10.97 17.86
C LEU A 228 23.65 -11.17 18.25
N LYS A 229 23.94 -12.15 19.12
CA LYS A 229 25.32 -12.48 19.51
C LYS A 229 25.87 -13.67 18.73
#